data_8819b52d9d93e4a42b5727f3e99fb1c1
#
_entry.id   8819b52d9d93e4a42b5727f3e99fb1c1
#
_cell.length_a   1.000
_cell.length_b   1.000
_cell.length_c   1.000
_cell.angle_alpha   90.00
_cell.angle_beta   90.00
_cell.angle_gamma   90.00
#
_symmetry.space_group_name_H-M   'P 1'
#
loop_
_entity.id
_entity.type
_entity.pdbx_description
1 polymer ?
#
loop_
_entity_poly.entity_id
_entity_poly.type
_entity_poly.pdbx_seq_one_letter_code
_entity_poly.pdbx_strand_id
1 'polypeptide(L)'
;TGGSGTQTACMVSGGGPPNVTNCEIYDGSSWTEVNDLSRAKNTHGQGGTTTSALAYGGYDGSGPANSATAESWNGSSWTEAPSMNTARATYGGADGASNTACIAVGGFVNPSTGRTGDTEIYDGSSWTEVNNLNTARDETANSGTTTASICFGGQAPPARVAVAETWDGSSWTEVSDLNTARANLARSGTSTSALAFGGEFGPPGKTAATEAWDGTSWTEVADLATVRDKQPGAGASSSSAIAFGGNNPSNSAVANTEEFSFPPPTAA
;
A
#
# COMPACT_ATOMS: atom_id res chain seq x y z
N THR A 1 4.11 -2.84 -7.85
CA THR A 1 5.18 -2.11 -7.14
C THR A 1 4.80 -1.94 -5.68
N GLY A 2 5.81 -1.97 -4.79
CA GLY A 2 5.71 -1.50 -3.42
C GLY A 2 6.15 -0.04 -3.33
N GLY A 3 5.58 0.71 -2.37
CA GLY A 3 5.98 2.10 -2.11
C GLY A 3 5.84 2.46 -0.64
N SER A 4 6.79 3.24 -0.12
CA SER A 4 6.82 3.67 1.28
C SER A 4 7.59 4.98 1.45
N GLY A 5 7.41 5.64 2.58
CA GLY A 5 8.10 6.88 2.94
C GLY A 5 7.18 8.09 3.02
N THR A 6 7.75 9.28 2.81
CA THR A 6 7.06 10.57 2.85
C THR A 6 7.01 11.23 1.47
N GLN A 7 6.29 12.34 1.33
CA GLN A 7 6.21 13.10 0.08
C GLN A 7 7.59 13.49 -0.47
N THR A 8 8.53 13.85 0.40
CA THR A 8 9.86 14.34 0.02
C THR A 8 10.98 13.31 0.18
N ALA A 9 10.66 12.10 0.66
CA ALA A 9 11.63 11.01 0.84
C ALA A 9 10.88 9.68 0.77
N CYS A 10 10.73 9.12 -0.42
CA CYS A 10 10.05 7.84 -0.62
C CYS A 10 10.87 6.87 -1.46
N MET A 11 10.51 5.60 -1.35
CA MET A 11 11.15 4.50 -2.07
C MET A 11 10.07 3.73 -2.83
N VAL A 12 10.41 3.27 -4.01
CA VAL A 12 9.65 2.31 -4.80
C VAL A 12 10.50 1.07 -5.05
N SER A 13 9.89 -0.12 -5.02
CA SER A 13 10.58 -1.36 -5.34
C SER A 13 9.73 -2.31 -6.18
N GLY A 14 10.39 -3.12 -6.99
CA GLY A 14 9.77 -4.16 -7.79
C GLY A 14 8.70 -3.65 -8.74
N GLY A 15 7.85 -4.54 -9.18
CA GLY A 15 6.75 -4.25 -10.10
C GLY A 15 6.69 -5.24 -11.25
N GLY A 16 5.83 -4.99 -12.21
CA GLY A 16 5.70 -5.85 -13.38
C GLY A 16 4.29 -5.80 -13.98
N PRO A 17 3.94 -6.57 -15.03
CA PRO A 17 4.74 -7.59 -15.73
C PRO A 17 5.76 -7.03 -16.74
N PRO A 18 6.93 -7.67 -16.97
CA PRO A 18 7.46 -8.77 -16.16
C PRO A 18 7.89 -8.30 -14.77
N ASN A 19 7.98 -9.23 -13.81
CA ASN A 19 8.48 -8.89 -12.47
C ASN A 19 9.90 -8.33 -12.56
N VAL A 20 10.17 -7.26 -11.82
CA VAL A 20 11.47 -6.60 -11.78
C VAL A 20 12.01 -6.51 -10.35
N THR A 21 13.29 -6.28 -10.22
CA THR A 21 14.00 -6.08 -8.95
C THR A 21 14.23 -4.61 -8.64
N ASN A 22 14.10 -3.73 -9.63
CA ASN A 22 14.51 -2.33 -9.58
C ASN A 22 13.95 -1.60 -8.34
N CYS A 23 14.82 -0.80 -7.75
CA CYS A 23 14.47 0.08 -6.64
C CYS A 23 14.95 1.49 -6.92
N GLU A 24 14.08 2.46 -6.62
CA GLU A 24 14.38 3.88 -6.77
C GLU A 24 13.98 4.64 -5.50
N ILE A 25 14.75 5.68 -5.18
CA ILE A 25 14.48 6.60 -4.08
C ILE A 25 14.23 8.01 -4.63
N TYR A 26 13.18 8.65 -4.13
CA TYR A 26 12.88 10.07 -4.37
C TYR A 26 13.38 10.91 -3.21
N ASP A 27 14.10 12.00 -3.52
CA ASP A 27 14.70 12.92 -2.55
C ASP A 27 13.93 14.24 -2.36
N GLY A 28 12.73 14.33 -2.93
CA GLY A 28 11.93 15.56 -2.98
C GLY A 28 12.11 16.35 -4.28
N SER A 29 13.01 15.93 -5.17
CA SER A 29 13.27 16.61 -6.45
C SER A 29 13.48 15.64 -7.61
N SER A 30 14.12 14.50 -7.36
CA SER A 30 14.50 13.52 -8.39
C SER A 30 14.46 12.10 -7.88
N TRP A 31 14.24 11.15 -8.80
CA TRP A 31 14.36 9.72 -8.57
C TRP A 31 15.79 9.27 -8.87
N THR A 32 16.33 8.44 -7.99
CA THR A 32 17.66 7.85 -8.12
C THR A 32 17.58 6.34 -7.94
N GLU A 33 18.13 5.58 -8.88
CA GLU A 33 18.24 4.13 -8.78
C GLU A 33 19.19 3.75 -7.65
N VAL A 34 18.79 2.75 -6.86
CA VAL A 34 19.57 2.21 -5.75
C VAL A 34 19.70 0.69 -5.91
N ASN A 35 20.34 0.02 -4.96
CA ASN A 35 20.51 -1.43 -5.04
C ASN A 35 19.16 -2.15 -5.07
N ASP A 36 19.06 -3.11 -5.97
CA ASP A 36 17.87 -3.88 -6.29
C ASP A 36 17.50 -4.90 -5.22
N LEU A 37 16.21 -5.29 -5.21
CA LEU A 37 15.75 -6.50 -4.52
C LEU A 37 16.53 -7.72 -5.02
N SER A 38 16.74 -8.70 -4.14
CA SER A 38 17.36 -9.98 -4.54
C SER A 38 16.40 -10.86 -5.37
N ARG A 39 15.08 -10.62 -5.24
CA ARG A 39 14.04 -11.35 -5.97
C ARG A 39 13.10 -10.39 -6.68
N ALA A 40 12.93 -10.60 -7.99
CA ALA A 40 11.94 -9.86 -8.77
C ALA A 40 10.53 -10.16 -8.25
N LYS A 41 9.75 -9.15 -7.88
CA LYS A 41 8.39 -9.34 -7.35
C LYS A 41 7.45 -8.21 -7.74
N ASN A 42 6.16 -8.54 -7.78
CA ASN A 42 5.09 -7.57 -7.91
C ASN A 42 3.98 -7.81 -6.86
N THR A 43 3.00 -6.93 -6.78
CA THR A 43 1.87 -7.02 -5.84
C THR A 43 2.28 -7.30 -4.38
N HIS A 44 3.51 -6.93 -4.02
CA HIS A 44 4.04 -7.07 -2.68
C HIS A 44 3.71 -5.86 -1.82
N GLY A 45 3.74 -6.04 -0.51
CA GLY A 45 3.68 -4.97 0.47
C GLY A 45 5.05 -4.33 0.69
N GLN A 46 5.06 -3.05 0.99
CA GLN A 46 6.25 -2.33 1.40
C GLN A 46 5.91 -1.32 2.48
N GLY A 47 6.67 -1.33 3.57
CA GLY A 47 6.60 -0.34 4.64
C GLY A 47 7.97 0.21 4.99
N GLY A 48 8.00 1.38 5.64
CA GLY A 48 9.24 2.00 6.13
C GLY A 48 9.64 3.29 5.43
N THR A 49 10.94 3.58 5.44
CA THR A 49 11.54 4.82 4.94
C THR A 49 12.60 4.53 3.87
N THR A 50 13.18 5.57 3.29
CA THR A 50 14.29 5.46 2.33
C THR A 50 15.58 4.86 2.91
N THR A 51 15.70 4.79 4.24
CA THR A 51 16.87 4.23 4.92
C THR A 51 16.58 2.94 5.70
N SER A 52 15.29 2.58 5.82
CA SER A 52 14.85 1.44 6.64
C SER A 52 13.49 0.97 6.14
N ALA A 53 13.45 -0.01 5.23
CA ALA A 53 12.21 -0.51 4.63
C ALA A 53 12.15 -2.04 4.63
N LEU A 54 10.94 -2.57 4.55
CA LEU A 54 10.67 -4.00 4.39
C LEU A 54 9.75 -4.20 3.18
N ALA A 55 10.15 -5.08 2.25
CA ALA A 55 9.33 -5.55 1.14
C ALA A 55 8.92 -7.01 1.42
N TYR A 56 7.62 -7.34 1.35
CA TYR A 56 7.13 -8.65 1.77
C TYR A 56 5.94 -9.15 0.96
N GLY A 57 5.80 -10.47 0.89
CA GLY A 57 4.74 -11.13 0.14
C GLY A 57 4.83 -10.90 -1.37
N GLY A 58 3.69 -10.91 -2.03
CA GLY A 58 3.57 -10.66 -3.46
C GLY A 58 3.74 -11.90 -4.32
N TYR A 59 3.97 -11.67 -5.60
CA TYR A 59 4.24 -12.70 -6.60
C TYR A 59 5.67 -12.53 -7.12
N ASP A 60 6.51 -13.55 -6.94
CA ASP A 60 7.93 -13.52 -7.31
C ASP A 60 8.26 -14.36 -8.57
N GLY A 61 7.26 -14.98 -9.18
CA GLY A 61 7.45 -15.77 -10.40
C GLY A 61 8.15 -17.12 -10.18
N SER A 62 8.47 -17.49 -8.94
CA SER A 62 9.13 -18.77 -8.63
C SER A 62 8.19 -19.99 -8.75
N GLY A 63 6.89 -19.75 -8.95
CA GLY A 63 5.87 -20.76 -9.09
C GLY A 63 4.49 -20.14 -9.39
N PRO A 64 3.41 -20.95 -9.43
CA PRO A 64 2.07 -20.44 -9.68
C PRO A 64 1.40 -19.78 -8.47
N ALA A 65 2.06 -19.79 -7.31
CA ALA A 65 1.53 -19.29 -6.06
C ALA A 65 2.18 -17.97 -5.64
N ASN A 66 1.50 -17.22 -4.77
CA ASN A 66 2.06 -16.06 -4.11
C ASN A 66 3.20 -16.45 -3.16
N SER A 67 4.07 -15.51 -2.87
CA SER A 67 5.24 -15.66 -2.02
C SER A 67 4.97 -15.14 -0.61
N ALA A 68 5.65 -15.71 0.38
CA ALA A 68 5.73 -15.20 1.75
C ALA A 68 7.05 -14.47 2.03
N THR A 69 8.00 -14.49 1.07
CA THR A 69 9.35 -13.97 1.29
C THR A 69 9.36 -12.50 1.64
N ALA A 70 10.28 -12.11 2.52
CA ALA A 70 10.51 -10.73 2.87
C ALA A 70 12.00 -10.36 2.71
N GLU A 71 12.24 -9.10 2.37
CA GLU A 71 13.57 -8.50 2.24
C GLU A 71 13.60 -7.18 3.00
N SER A 72 14.66 -6.98 3.77
CA SER A 72 14.91 -5.80 4.61
C SER A 72 15.95 -4.89 3.97
N TRP A 73 15.64 -3.62 3.85
CA TRP A 73 16.50 -2.54 3.38
C TRP A 73 17.13 -1.80 4.56
N ASN A 74 18.44 -1.61 4.51
CA ASN A 74 19.22 -0.93 5.57
C ASN A 74 19.74 0.47 5.16
N GLY A 75 19.23 1.03 4.07
CA GLY A 75 19.72 2.29 3.51
C GLY A 75 20.74 2.12 2.38
N SER A 76 21.26 0.89 2.17
CA SER A 76 22.25 0.62 1.12
C SER A 76 22.06 -0.71 0.40
N SER A 77 21.48 -1.71 1.04
CA SER A 77 21.29 -3.04 0.46
C SER A 77 20.06 -3.75 0.99
N TRP A 78 19.49 -4.63 0.18
CA TRP A 78 18.45 -5.56 0.58
C TRP A 78 19.07 -6.85 1.10
N THR A 79 18.50 -7.38 2.19
CA THR A 79 18.89 -8.68 2.77
C THR A 79 17.65 -9.49 3.06
N GLU A 80 17.72 -10.81 2.93
CA GLU A 80 16.60 -11.69 3.26
C GLU A 80 16.18 -11.52 4.73
N ALA A 81 14.89 -11.39 4.96
CA ALA A 81 14.27 -11.30 6.28
C ALA A 81 13.33 -12.49 6.50
N PRO A 82 12.93 -12.79 7.73
CA PRO A 82 11.94 -13.84 8.02
C PRO A 82 10.68 -13.68 7.17
N SER A 83 10.24 -14.79 6.57
CA SER A 83 9.05 -14.84 5.74
C SER A 83 7.76 -14.69 6.57
N MET A 84 6.72 -14.15 5.95
CA MET A 84 5.37 -14.13 6.49
C MET A 84 4.88 -15.56 6.78
N ASN A 85 3.93 -15.70 7.71
CA ASN A 85 3.31 -17.01 8.00
C ASN A 85 2.42 -17.48 6.84
N THR A 86 1.73 -16.56 6.18
CA THR A 86 0.84 -16.87 5.05
C THR A 86 1.32 -16.21 3.78
N ALA A 87 1.67 -17.02 2.76
CA ALA A 87 2.04 -16.53 1.43
C ALA A 87 0.84 -15.87 0.75
N ARG A 88 0.95 -14.59 0.38
CA ARG A 88 -0.14 -13.84 -0.27
C ARG A 88 0.34 -12.62 -1.04
N ALA A 89 -0.42 -12.24 -2.05
CA ALA A 89 -0.29 -10.94 -2.68
C ALA A 89 -0.97 -9.89 -1.78
N THR A 90 -0.22 -8.88 -1.36
CA THR A 90 -0.70 -7.84 -0.44
C THR A 90 -1.14 -6.57 -1.15
N TYR A 91 -0.89 -6.46 -2.46
CA TYR A 91 -1.29 -5.35 -3.35
C TYR A 91 -0.94 -3.95 -2.81
N GLY A 92 0.18 -3.85 -2.11
CA GLY A 92 0.64 -2.58 -1.54
C GLY A 92 -0.03 -2.21 -0.22
N GLY A 93 -0.86 -3.10 0.33
CA GLY A 93 -1.48 -2.93 1.64
C GLY A 93 -0.46 -3.11 2.76
N ALA A 94 0.49 -2.20 2.90
CA ALA A 94 1.48 -2.25 3.94
C ALA A 94 1.83 -0.87 4.42
N ASP A 95 1.86 -0.75 5.71
CA ASP A 95 2.50 0.35 6.39
C ASP A 95 3.38 -0.18 7.51
N GLY A 96 4.33 0.62 7.86
CA GLY A 96 5.27 0.34 8.91
C GLY A 96 6.22 1.50 9.04
N ALA A 97 6.66 1.75 10.24
CA ALA A 97 7.57 2.86 10.51
C ALA A 97 9.00 2.55 10.03
N SER A 98 9.35 1.28 9.82
CA SER A 98 10.71 0.85 9.49
C SER A 98 10.74 -0.61 9.04
N ASN A 99 11.93 -1.11 8.65
CA ASN A 99 12.18 -2.52 8.38
C ASN A 99 12.04 -3.46 9.60
N THR A 100 11.77 -2.92 10.78
CA THR A 100 11.57 -3.69 12.03
C THR A 100 10.15 -3.55 12.59
N ALA A 101 9.25 -2.83 11.92
CA ALA A 101 7.88 -2.61 12.39
C ALA A 101 6.95 -2.43 11.19
N CYS A 102 6.43 -3.53 10.64
CA CYS A 102 5.51 -3.54 9.51
C CYS A 102 4.25 -4.34 9.83
N ILE A 103 3.15 -3.99 9.20
CA ILE A 103 1.88 -4.70 9.28
C ILE A 103 1.44 -5.11 7.86
N ALA A 104 1.10 -6.39 7.69
CA ALA A 104 0.53 -6.94 6.47
C ALA A 104 -0.95 -7.24 6.70
N VAL A 105 -1.82 -6.69 5.88
CA VAL A 105 -3.28 -6.68 6.09
C VAL A 105 -4.00 -7.24 4.87
N GLY A 106 -4.84 -8.26 5.08
CA GLY A 106 -5.62 -8.87 4.01
C GLY A 106 -4.78 -9.42 2.86
N GLY A 107 -5.36 -9.50 1.68
CA GLY A 107 -4.68 -9.92 0.47
C GLY A 107 -5.24 -11.17 -0.18
N PHE A 108 -4.64 -11.59 -1.28
CA PHE A 108 -5.03 -12.76 -2.06
C PHE A 108 -4.05 -13.91 -1.83
N VAL A 109 -4.54 -15.03 -1.34
CA VAL A 109 -3.72 -16.22 -1.05
C VAL A 109 -3.51 -17.04 -2.32
N ASN A 110 -4.59 -17.59 -2.89
CA ASN A 110 -4.57 -18.38 -4.12
C ASN A 110 -6.01 -18.59 -4.62
N PRO A 111 -6.21 -19.09 -5.86
CA PRO A 111 -7.55 -19.28 -6.41
C PRO A 111 -8.49 -20.20 -5.61
N SER A 112 -7.94 -21.13 -4.82
CA SER A 112 -8.75 -22.07 -4.02
C SER A 112 -9.16 -21.47 -2.67
N THR A 113 -8.28 -20.72 -2.02
CA THR A 113 -8.52 -20.06 -0.73
C THR A 113 -9.18 -18.68 -0.93
N GLY A 114 -8.80 -17.98 -2.01
CA GLY A 114 -9.31 -16.65 -2.32
C GLY A 114 -8.63 -15.54 -1.51
N ARG A 115 -9.43 -14.60 -1.07
CA ARG A 115 -9.01 -13.45 -0.26
C ARG A 115 -9.03 -13.82 1.22
N THR A 116 -8.15 -13.18 1.96
CA THR A 116 -8.06 -13.35 3.40
C THR A 116 -8.23 -12.02 4.13
N GLY A 117 -8.66 -12.11 5.39
CA GLY A 117 -8.60 -11.00 6.34
C GLY A 117 -7.35 -11.02 7.21
N ASP A 118 -6.47 -12.00 7.00
CA ASP A 118 -5.31 -12.22 7.87
C ASP A 118 -4.48 -10.95 8.04
N THR A 119 -4.13 -10.69 9.29
CA THR A 119 -3.25 -9.59 9.66
C THR A 119 -2.04 -10.16 10.38
N GLU A 120 -0.85 -9.80 9.90
CA GLU A 120 0.43 -10.18 10.51
C GLU A 120 1.27 -8.95 10.81
N ILE A 121 1.92 -8.94 11.97
CA ILE A 121 2.83 -7.88 12.41
C ILE A 121 4.25 -8.43 12.44
N TYR A 122 5.18 -7.67 11.84
CA TYR A 122 6.62 -7.92 11.88
C TYR A 122 7.27 -7.04 12.95
N ASP A 123 8.05 -7.66 13.85
CA ASP A 123 8.72 -6.99 14.97
C ASP A 123 10.23 -6.79 14.76
N GLY A 124 10.73 -7.07 13.55
CA GLY A 124 12.15 -7.04 13.21
C GLY A 124 12.84 -8.41 13.28
N SER A 125 12.18 -9.41 13.86
CA SER A 125 12.71 -10.77 14.03
C SER A 125 11.76 -11.86 13.54
N SER A 126 10.45 -11.63 13.62
CA SER A 126 9.41 -12.60 13.26
C SER A 126 8.10 -11.95 12.87
N TRP A 127 7.28 -12.69 12.13
CA TRP A 127 5.89 -12.32 11.85
C TRP A 127 4.98 -13.02 12.87
N THR A 128 4.06 -12.26 13.42
CA THR A 128 3.03 -12.76 14.36
C THR A 128 1.66 -12.47 13.79
N GLU A 129 0.84 -13.53 13.69
CA GLU A 129 -0.57 -13.41 13.32
C GLU A 129 -1.35 -12.76 14.47
N VAL A 130 -2.19 -11.77 14.12
CA VAL A 130 -3.04 -11.02 15.05
C VAL A 130 -4.49 -11.07 14.58
N ASN A 131 -5.40 -10.32 15.21
CA ASN A 131 -6.81 -10.30 14.84
C ASN A 131 -7.02 -9.81 13.39
N ASN A 132 -7.82 -10.53 12.67
CA ASN A 132 -8.09 -10.33 11.24
C ASN A 132 -9.05 -9.17 10.99
N LEU A 133 -9.02 -8.62 9.76
CA LEU A 133 -10.07 -7.76 9.23
C LEU A 133 -11.45 -8.40 9.40
N ASN A 134 -12.45 -7.61 9.70
CA ASN A 134 -13.85 -8.08 9.74
C ASN A 134 -14.35 -8.51 8.34
N THR A 135 -13.85 -7.84 7.29
CA THR A 135 -14.16 -8.18 5.90
C THR A 135 -12.90 -8.61 5.16
N ALA A 136 -12.82 -9.90 4.81
CA ALA A 136 -11.70 -10.45 4.02
C ALA A 136 -11.68 -9.83 2.61
N ARG A 137 -10.56 -9.20 2.24
CA ARG A 137 -10.42 -8.47 0.97
C ARG A 137 -8.97 -8.31 0.53
N ASP A 138 -8.77 -8.13 -0.76
CA ASP A 138 -7.50 -7.79 -1.39
C ASP A 138 -7.57 -6.46 -2.14
N GLU A 139 -6.47 -6.08 -2.80
CA GLU A 139 -6.39 -4.82 -3.56
C GLU A 139 -6.73 -3.58 -2.70
N THR A 140 -6.52 -3.69 -1.40
CA THR A 140 -6.77 -2.64 -0.40
C THR A 140 -5.65 -1.61 -0.36
N ALA A 141 -5.96 -0.46 0.22
CA ALA A 141 -4.97 0.47 0.73
C ALA A 141 -4.93 0.42 2.26
N ASN A 142 -3.74 0.63 2.82
CA ASN A 142 -3.54 0.56 4.26
C ASN A 142 -2.55 1.64 4.71
N SER A 143 -2.88 2.44 5.70
CA SER A 143 -2.05 3.55 6.21
C SER A 143 -1.93 3.52 7.73
N GLY A 144 -0.72 3.79 8.26
CA GLY A 144 -0.47 3.85 9.69
C GLY A 144 0.71 3.02 10.18
N THR A 145 0.58 2.42 11.36
CA THR A 145 1.65 1.68 12.05
C THR A 145 1.15 0.32 12.54
N THR A 146 2.03 -0.46 13.13
CA THR A 146 1.69 -1.75 13.77
C THR A 146 0.72 -1.62 14.96
N THR A 147 0.57 -0.43 15.51
CA THR A 147 -0.30 -0.16 16.67
C THR A 147 -1.50 0.73 16.34
N ALA A 148 -1.52 1.39 15.18
CA ALA A 148 -2.63 2.25 14.76
C ALA A 148 -2.63 2.37 13.24
N SER A 149 -3.57 1.70 12.58
CA SER A 149 -3.66 1.64 11.13
C SER A 149 -5.09 1.82 10.64
N ILE A 150 -5.26 2.17 9.37
CA ILE A 150 -6.54 2.18 8.68
C ILE A 150 -6.40 1.39 7.37
N CYS A 151 -7.32 0.46 7.12
CA CYS A 151 -7.44 -0.29 5.86
C CYS A 151 -8.74 0.10 5.17
N PHE A 152 -8.67 0.48 3.90
CA PHE A 152 -9.84 0.98 3.18
C PHE A 152 -9.90 0.52 1.72
N GLY A 153 -11.13 0.45 1.19
CA GLY A 153 -11.41 -0.03 -0.15
C GLY A 153 -11.04 -1.50 -0.37
N GLY A 154 -10.82 -1.84 -1.61
CA GLY A 154 -10.40 -3.18 -2.02
C GLY A 154 -11.49 -3.98 -2.72
N GLN A 155 -11.22 -5.25 -2.92
CA GLN A 155 -12.13 -6.21 -3.49
C GLN A 155 -12.52 -7.28 -2.49
N ALA A 156 -13.82 -7.35 -2.17
CA ALA A 156 -14.48 -8.45 -1.45
C ALA A 156 -15.54 -9.04 -2.40
N PRO A 157 -15.35 -10.27 -2.92
CA PRO A 157 -16.24 -10.82 -3.92
C PRO A 157 -17.73 -10.79 -3.49
N PRO A 158 -18.64 -10.47 -4.43
CA PRO A 158 -18.41 -10.34 -5.87
C PRO A 158 -18.01 -8.92 -6.33
N ALA A 159 -17.82 -7.96 -5.43
CA ALA A 159 -17.71 -6.55 -5.79
C ALA A 159 -16.47 -5.87 -5.18
N ARG A 160 -16.15 -4.70 -5.69
CA ARG A 160 -15.30 -3.73 -5.01
C ARG A 160 -16.08 -3.09 -3.86
N VAL A 161 -15.38 -2.75 -2.79
CA VAL A 161 -16.00 -2.25 -1.57
C VAL A 161 -15.46 -0.88 -1.19
N ALA A 162 -16.27 -0.12 -0.45
CA ALA A 162 -15.88 1.14 0.15
C ALA A 162 -15.42 0.98 1.62
N VAL A 163 -15.58 -0.20 2.17
CA VAL A 163 -15.38 -0.52 3.60
C VAL A 163 -14.04 0.00 4.10
N ALA A 164 -14.08 0.68 5.24
CA ALA A 164 -12.91 1.10 5.97
C ALA A 164 -12.92 0.54 7.40
N GLU A 165 -11.77 0.08 7.85
CA GLU A 165 -11.56 -0.47 9.19
C GLU A 165 -10.32 0.14 9.82
N THR A 166 -10.37 0.50 11.10
CA THR A 166 -9.22 0.98 11.87
C THR A 166 -8.71 -0.08 12.84
N TRP A 167 -7.40 -0.15 12.97
CA TRP A 167 -6.65 -1.00 13.89
C TRP A 167 -6.16 -0.20 15.10
N ASP A 168 -6.41 -0.69 16.31
CA ASP A 168 -6.03 -0.05 17.57
C ASP A 168 -4.82 -0.71 18.26
N GLY A 169 -4.15 -1.65 17.58
CA GLY A 169 -3.07 -2.46 18.14
C GLY A 169 -3.54 -3.82 18.63
N SER A 170 -4.87 -4.07 18.69
CA SER A 170 -5.45 -5.32 19.18
C SER A 170 -6.62 -5.82 18.31
N SER A 171 -7.40 -4.93 17.72
CA SER A 171 -8.61 -5.29 16.95
C SER A 171 -8.89 -4.34 15.81
N TRP A 172 -9.57 -4.84 14.78
CA TRP A 172 -10.12 -4.05 13.69
C TRP A 172 -11.55 -3.64 14.00
N THR A 173 -11.85 -2.36 13.80
CA THR A 173 -13.18 -1.78 13.98
C THR A 173 -13.61 -1.09 12.70
N GLU A 174 -14.81 -1.40 12.19
CA GLU A 174 -15.40 -0.73 11.04
C GLU A 174 -15.70 0.75 11.37
N VAL A 175 -15.35 1.61 10.43
CA VAL A 175 -15.52 3.07 10.53
C VAL A 175 -16.28 3.57 9.29
N SER A 176 -16.42 4.89 9.13
CA SER A 176 -17.09 5.45 7.94
C SER A 176 -16.40 5.02 6.65
N ASP A 177 -17.19 4.56 5.69
CA ASP A 177 -16.73 4.07 4.40
C ASP A 177 -16.25 5.22 3.49
N LEU A 178 -15.42 4.88 2.48
CA LEU A 178 -15.16 5.74 1.34
C LEU A 178 -16.45 6.13 0.64
N ASN A 179 -16.52 7.34 0.06
CA ASN A 179 -17.68 7.77 -0.72
C ASN A 179 -17.87 6.90 -1.98
N THR A 180 -16.78 6.35 -2.53
CA THR A 180 -16.84 5.51 -3.72
C THR A 180 -16.11 4.19 -3.51
N ALA A 181 -16.81 3.06 -3.71
CA ALA A 181 -16.24 1.72 -3.66
C ALA A 181 -15.20 1.55 -4.78
N ARG A 182 -13.96 1.23 -4.43
CA ARG A 182 -12.84 1.08 -5.37
C ARG A 182 -11.73 0.22 -4.82
N ALA A 183 -10.95 -0.36 -5.73
CA ALA A 183 -9.82 -1.24 -5.46
C ALA A 183 -8.57 -0.71 -6.18
N ASN A 184 -7.39 -1.30 -5.89
CA ASN A 184 -6.12 -0.90 -6.51
C ASN A 184 -5.82 0.60 -6.39
N LEU A 185 -6.29 1.19 -5.30
CA LEU A 185 -6.08 2.61 -4.98
C LEU A 185 -4.74 2.80 -4.26
N ALA A 186 -4.20 3.99 -4.38
CA ALA A 186 -3.02 4.39 -3.60
C ALA A 186 -3.41 5.04 -2.29
N ARG A 187 -2.42 5.22 -1.43
CA ARG A 187 -2.60 5.71 -0.08
C ARG A 187 -1.45 6.59 0.39
N SER A 188 -1.73 7.37 1.41
CA SER A 188 -0.72 8.03 2.24
C SER A 188 -1.28 8.33 3.62
N GLY A 189 -0.43 8.66 4.57
CA GLY A 189 -0.82 9.21 5.87
C GLY A 189 -0.85 8.20 7.01
N THR A 190 -1.72 8.45 7.98
CA THR A 190 -1.85 7.71 9.24
C THR A 190 -3.27 7.19 9.44
N SER A 191 -3.50 6.44 10.52
CA SER A 191 -4.84 5.95 10.90
C SER A 191 -5.87 7.06 11.16
N THR A 192 -5.44 8.28 11.42
CA THR A 192 -6.31 9.45 11.70
C THR A 192 -6.23 10.56 10.67
N SER A 193 -5.32 10.44 9.69
CA SER A 193 -5.14 11.44 8.63
C SER A 193 -4.58 10.74 7.39
N ALA A 194 -5.46 10.21 6.54
CA ALA A 194 -5.08 9.43 5.36
C ALA A 194 -5.65 10.03 4.07
N LEU A 195 -5.01 9.69 2.94
CA LEU A 195 -5.54 9.93 1.60
C LEU A 195 -5.74 8.60 0.88
N ALA A 196 -6.85 8.50 0.19
CA ALA A 196 -7.18 7.48 -0.79
C ALA A 196 -7.23 8.12 -2.17
N PHE A 197 -6.39 7.71 -3.11
CA PHE A 197 -6.35 8.33 -4.44
C PHE A 197 -6.23 7.34 -5.58
N GLY A 198 -6.88 7.68 -6.71
CA GLY A 198 -6.97 6.83 -7.88
C GLY A 198 -7.69 5.51 -7.65
N GLY A 199 -7.29 4.48 -8.39
CA GLY A 199 -7.86 3.14 -8.31
C GLY A 199 -8.91 2.86 -9.38
N GLU A 200 -9.66 1.76 -9.19
CA GLU A 200 -10.70 1.33 -10.11
C GLU A 200 -12.00 1.00 -9.39
N PHE A 201 -13.14 1.38 -10.00
CA PHE A 201 -14.47 1.13 -9.46
C PHE A 201 -15.27 0.04 -10.21
N GLY A 202 -14.66 -0.60 -11.21
CA GLY A 202 -15.21 -1.71 -12.01
C GLY A 202 -14.76 -1.63 -13.46
N PRO A 203 -14.67 -2.82 -14.14
CA PRO A 203 -14.23 -2.81 -15.54
C PRO A 203 -15.20 -2.06 -16.46
N PRO A 204 -14.70 -1.12 -17.32
CA PRO A 204 -13.29 -0.75 -17.48
C PRO A 204 -12.88 0.51 -16.69
N GLY A 205 -13.59 0.86 -15.60
CA GLY A 205 -13.51 2.18 -14.96
C GLY A 205 -12.35 2.36 -14.01
N LYS A 206 -11.41 3.22 -14.35
CA LYS A 206 -10.41 3.79 -13.44
C LYS A 206 -10.79 5.22 -13.07
N THR A 207 -10.24 5.72 -11.97
CA THR A 207 -10.57 7.05 -11.47
C THR A 207 -9.31 7.83 -11.06
N ALA A 208 -9.46 9.15 -11.05
CA ALA A 208 -8.51 10.09 -10.43
C ALA A 208 -8.98 10.52 -9.04
N ALA A 209 -10.19 10.12 -8.63
CA ALA A 209 -10.84 10.57 -7.40
C ALA A 209 -9.93 10.44 -6.17
N THR A 210 -9.92 11.48 -5.36
CA THR A 210 -9.14 11.55 -4.15
C THR A 210 -10.02 11.90 -2.97
N GLU A 211 -9.92 11.12 -1.91
CA GLU A 211 -10.66 11.31 -0.66
C GLU A 211 -9.69 11.44 0.51
N ALA A 212 -9.95 12.39 1.41
CA ALA A 212 -9.19 12.62 2.62
C ALA A 212 -9.96 12.12 3.86
N TRP A 213 -9.27 11.37 4.70
CA TRP A 213 -9.74 10.90 6.01
C TRP A 213 -9.27 11.84 7.12
N ASP A 214 -10.17 12.27 7.98
CA ASP A 214 -9.91 13.16 9.11
C ASP A 214 -9.91 12.46 10.49
N GLY A 215 -10.01 11.13 10.50
CA GLY A 215 -10.17 10.33 11.71
C GLY A 215 -11.63 9.93 12.00
N THR A 216 -12.60 10.50 11.27
CA THR A 216 -14.05 10.25 11.47
C THR A 216 -14.81 10.06 10.18
N SER A 217 -14.44 10.76 9.11
CA SER A 217 -15.12 10.76 7.83
C SER A 217 -14.19 10.94 6.63
N TRP A 218 -14.66 10.49 5.47
CA TRP A 218 -13.99 10.71 4.18
C TRP A 218 -14.62 11.90 3.47
N THR A 219 -13.78 12.81 3.00
CA THR A 219 -14.21 13.99 2.24
C THR A 219 -13.48 14.01 0.89
N GLU A 220 -14.23 14.23 -0.18
CA GLU A 220 -13.68 14.39 -1.53
C GLU A 220 -12.83 15.66 -1.60
N VAL A 221 -11.63 15.54 -2.16
CA VAL A 221 -10.66 16.62 -2.31
C VAL A 221 -10.19 16.69 -3.77
N ALA A 222 -9.20 17.53 -4.08
CA ALA A 222 -8.71 17.65 -5.45
C ALA A 222 -8.17 16.33 -6.00
N ASP A 223 -8.65 15.95 -7.17
CA ASP A 223 -8.29 14.73 -7.86
C ASP A 223 -6.85 14.72 -8.39
N LEU A 224 -6.34 13.51 -8.67
CA LEU A 224 -5.14 13.35 -9.50
C LEU A 224 -5.33 14.03 -10.86
N ALA A 225 -4.28 14.63 -11.39
CA ALA A 225 -4.32 15.15 -12.77
C ALA A 225 -4.45 14.03 -13.81
N THR A 226 -4.01 12.82 -13.47
CA THR A 226 -4.03 11.66 -14.36
C THR A 226 -4.80 10.49 -13.76
N VAL A 227 -5.84 10.03 -14.45
CA VAL A 227 -6.59 8.81 -14.10
C VAL A 227 -5.66 7.60 -14.13
N ARG A 228 -5.56 6.85 -13.01
CA ARG A 228 -4.71 5.66 -12.90
C ARG A 228 -5.08 4.76 -11.73
N ASP A 229 -4.66 3.49 -11.81
CA ASP A 229 -4.76 2.50 -10.75
C ASP A 229 -3.40 1.83 -10.47
N LYS A 230 -3.33 1.02 -9.43
CA LYS A 230 -2.13 0.24 -9.05
C LYS A 230 -0.88 1.08 -8.84
N GLN A 231 -1.06 2.38 -8.68
CA GLN A 231 0.03 3.28 -8.33
C GLN A 231 0.37 3.12 -6.84
N PRO A 232 1.63 3.08 -6.47
CA PRO A 232 2.03 3.29 -5.09
C PRO A 232 1.87 4.75 -4.70
N GLY A 233 1.76 4.98 -3.40
CA GLY A 233 1.75 6.30 -2.81
C GLY A 233 2.58 6.32 -1.53
N ALA A 234 3.00 7.52 -1.14
CA ALA A 234 3.71 7.78 0.10
C ALA A 234 3.29 9.14 0.66
N GLY A 235 3.44 9.34 1.96
CA GLY A 235 3.11 10.61 2.58
C GLY A 235 2.85 10.48 4.08
N ALA A 236 3.06 11.58 4.80
CA ALA A 236 2.95 11.60 6.25
C ALA A 236 1.51 11.88 6.75
N SER A 237 0.62 12.38 5.89
CA SER A 237 -0.73 12.78 6.27
C SER A 237 -1.64 12.94 5.04
N SER A 238 -2.91 13.24 5.29
CA SER A 238 -3.88 13.61 4.24
C SER A 238 -3.58 14.97 3.57
N SER A 239 -2.61 15.73 4.06
CA SER A 239 -2.23 17.03 3.49
C SER A 239 -0.87 17.04 2.80
N SER A 240 -0.12 15.92 2.83
CA SER A 240 1.21 15.82 2.26
C SER A 240 1.45 14.42 1.73
N ALA A 241 1.31 14.24 0.43
CA ALA A 241 1.39 12.95 -0.23
C ALA A 241 2.02 13.04 -1.62
N ILE A 242 2.49 11.91 -2.10
CA ILE A 242 3.01 11.73 -3.46
C ILE A 242 2.42 10.45 -4.05
N ALA A 243 1.96 10.53 -5.31
CA ALA A 243 1.53 9.40 -6.12
C ALA A 243 2.49 9.23 -7.29
N PHE A 244 2.93 8.01 -7.57
CA PHE A 244 3.88 7.76 -8.65
C PHE A 244 3.58 6.45 -9.38
N GLY A 245 3.92 6.40 -10.67
CA GLY A 245 3.70 5.22 -11.52
C GLY A 245 2.22 4.84 -11.68
N GLY A 246 1.97 3.53 -11.72
CA GLY A 246 0.63 2.95 -11.95
C GLY A 246 0.31 2.71 -13.42
N ASN A 247 -0.96 2.38 -13.69
CA ASN A 247 -1.44 2.13 -15.04
C ASN A 247 -2.50 3.16 -15.44
N ASN A 248 -2.38 3.70 -16.66
CA ASN A 248 -3.37 4.59 -17.26
C ASN A 248 -4.65 3.83 -17.69
N PRO A 249 -5.71 4.51 -18.18
CA PRO A 249 -6.93 3.86 -18.62
C PRO A 249 -6.73 2.79 -19.72
N SER A 250 -5.64 2.85 -20.47
CA SER A 250 -5.30 1.85 -21.49
C SER A 250 -4.51 0.65 -20.93
N ASN A 251 -4.40 0.53 -19.60
CA ASN A 251 -3.59 -0.49 -18.91
C ASN A 251 -2.09 -0.45 -19.23
N SER A 252 -1.59 0.70 -19.68
CA SER A 252 -0.16 0.92 -19.88
C SER A 252 0.46 1.54 -18.64
N ALA A 253 1.63 1.03 -18.23
CA ALA A 253 2.39 1.61 -17.14
C ALA A 253 2.83 3.04 -17.49
N VAL A 254 2.80 3.92 -16.49
CA VAL A 254 3.22 5.32 -16.62
C VAL A 254 4.27 5.65 -15.56
N ALA A 255 5.12 6.64 -15.85
CA ALA A 255 6.17 7.11 -14.96
C ALA A 255 5.80 8.44 -14.27
N ASN A 256 4.53 8.85 -14.34
CA ASN A 256 4.07 10.11 -13.78
C ASN A 256 4.23 10.14 -12.26
N THR A 257 4.71 11.27 -11.76
CA THR A 257 4.75 11.59 -10.32
C THR A 257 3.89 12.83 -10.09
N GLU A 258 3.04 12.78 -9.08
CA GLU A 258 2.17 13.89 -8.68
C GLU A 258 2.26 14.11 -7.18
N GLU A 259 2.46 15.34 -6.75
CA GLU A 259 2.51 15.72 -5.35
C GLU A 259 1.21 16.38 -4.90
N PHE A 260 0.76 16.04 -3.70
CA PHE A 260 -0.36 16.66 -3.02
C PHE A 260 0.14 17.54 -1.89
N SER A 261 -0.27 18.80 -1.92
CA SER A 261 -0.06 19.73 -0.82
C SER A 261 -1.36 20.49 -0.60
N PHE A 262 -2.05 20.19 0.50
CA PHE A 262 -3.21 20.97 0.91
C PHE A 262 -2.79 21.94 2.00
N PRO A 263 -3.29 23.18 1.98
CA PRO A 263 -3.18 24.01 3.16
C PRO A 263 -3.84 23.25 4.34
N PRO A 264 -3.24 23.28 5.54
CA PRO A 264 -3.89 22.73 6.72
C PRO A 264 -5.29 23.37 6.86
N PRO A 265 -6.31 22.66 7.36
CA PRO A 265 -7.59 23.26 7.62
C PRO A 265 -7.37 24.49 8.50
N THR A 266 -7.79 25.64 8.05
CA THR A 266 -7.76 26.86 8.85
C THR A 266 -8.63 26.59 10.06
N ALA A 267 -8.02 26.55 11.25
CA ALA A 267 -8.76 26.43 12.49
C ALA A 267 -9.82 27.54 12.52
N ALA A 268 -11.09 27.12 12.60
CA ALA A 268 -12.23 28.04 12.74
C ALA A 268 -12.29 28.61 14.14
#